data_6e2ffefb3d036df59e4ee2dfd1b29e1f
#
_entry.id   6e2ffefb3d036df59e4ee2dfd1b29e1f
#
_cell.length_a   1.000
_cell.length_b   1.000
_cell.length_c   1.000
_cell.angle_alpha   90.00
_cell.angle_beta   90.00
_cell.angle_gamma   90.00
#
_symmetry.space_group_name_H-M   'P 1'
#
loop_
_entity.id
_entity.type
_entity.pdbx_description
1 polymer ?
#
loop_
_entity_poly.entity_id
_entity_poly.type
_entity_poly.pdbx_seq_one_letter_code
_entity_poly.pdbx_strand_id
1 'polypeptide(L)'
;MPQKYKLTFLQENTSIEASKGSTLMEALKEAGIFLDAPCGGRGTCGKCLVKISENGSDWAEVKACQTKINKELLVDTENSPKNHRILTSSSIRQVPFHPSFSKVPDKDHYYMAAFDIGTTTIAAYLLDGRTGKEICTASSLNPQAAYGADVISRANYVLEHGHKELSDCIHSAADKLIGQLAQSAGIQREDIYLLCFVGNTCMHHIFFQYPMESLVRAPYEPSQKGLIREKTSDLDIHIHPDGELIFLPVIAGFVGADTMGCILSLRPDLQEEISLMLDIGTNGELVLGNKDRLVCCSTAAGPAFEGAKIHCGMRGAQGAVDHMTYDPSGFHFTVIGQEAPKGICGSGLIDTIACLRRAGLIDESGRLLNQEEAAQLDPAFAPHMTEWEHMPAFLYDPAYPEVFLTQ
;
A
#
# COMPACT_ATOMS: atom_id res chain seq x y z
N MET A 1 29.97 -28.11 2.36
CA MET A 1 29.27 -26.86 2.08
C MET A 1 27.88 -27.20 1.59
N PRO A 2 26.81 -26.50 1.93
CA PRO A 2 25.49 -26.78 1.37
C PRO A 2 25.52 -26.56 -0.14
N GLN A 3 24.81 -27.42 -0.86
CA GLN A 3 24.71 -27.37 -2.31
C GLN A 3 23.90 -26.10 -2.69
N LYS A 4 24.43 -25.31 -3.61
CA LYS A 4 23.77 -24.09 -4.11
C LYS A 4 23.41 -24.24 -5.57
N TYR A 5 22.39 -23.49 -6.00
CA TYR A 5 21.93 -23.42 -7.37
C TYR A 5 21.80 -21.97 -7.81
N LYS A 6 22.18 -21.71 -9.06
CA LYS A 6 22.05 -20.40 -9.67
C LYS A 6 20.59 -20.16 -10.05
N LEU A 7 20.06 -19.01 -9.63
CA LEU A 7 18.79 -18.46 -10.07
C LEU A 7 19.05 -17.21 -10.89
N THR A 8 18.41 -17.10 -12.04
CA THR A 8 18.51 -15.90 -12.90
C THR A 8 17.12 -15.28 -13.02
N PHE A 9 16.99 -14.04 -12.59
CA PHE A 9 15.75 -13.24 -12.65
C PHE A 9 15.77 -12.40 -13.91
N LEU A 10 14.88 -12.73 -14.85
CA LEU A 10 14.95 -12.16 -16.21
C LEU A 10 14.59 -10.68 -16.24
N GLN A 11 13.58 -10.28 -15.49
CA GLN A 11 13.08 -8.91 -15.50
C GLN A 11 14.07 -7.93 -14.82
N GLU A 12 14.73 -8.39 -13.77
CA GLU A 12 15.68 -7.60 -13.01
C GLU A 12 17.10 -7.69 -13.57
N ASN A 13 17.30 -8.56 -14.58
CA ASN A 13 18.59 -8.85 -15.19
C ASN A 13 19.71 -9.15 -14.15
N THR A 14 19.34 -9.93 -13.12
CA THR A 14 20.25 -10.27 -12.01
C THR A 14 20.25 -11.77 -11.75
N SER A 15 21.25 -12.27 -11.03
CA SER A 15 21.33 -13.66 -10.60
C SER A 15 21.96 -13.80 -9.22
N ILE A 16 21.51 -14.80 -8.47
CA ILE A 16 22.06 -15.16 -7.16
C ILE A 16 22.32 -16.65 -7.07
N GLU A 17 23.07 -17.07 -6.06
CA GLU A 17 23.24 -18.46 -5.66
C GLU A 17 22.40 -18.77 -4.42
N ALA A 18 21.34 -19.54 -4.57
CA ALA A 18 20.45 -19.93 -3.51
C ALA A 18 20.73 -21.35 -2.98
N SER A 19 20.52 -21.56 -1.70
CA SER A 19 20.76 -22.85 -1.04
C SER A 19 19.71 -23.89 -1.45
N LYS A 20 20.15 -25.13 -1.67
CA LYS A 20 19.24 -26.26 -1.93
C LYS A 20 18.19 -26.39 -0.83
N GLY A 21 16.92 -26.47 -1.20
CA GLY A 21 15.80 -26.65 -0.29
C GLY A 21 15.20 -25.35 0.28
N SER A 22 15.86 -24.20 0.10
CA SER A 22 15.22 -22.90 0.36
C SER A 22 14.04 -22.69 -0.58
N THR A 23 13.12 -21.80 -0.22
CA THR A 23 12.00 -21.45 -1.11
C THR A 23 12.44 -20.45 -2.17
N LEU A 24 11.76 -20.44 -3.29
CA LEU A 24 11.99 -19.43 -4.32
C LEU A 24 11.67 -18.01 -3.80
N MET A 25 10.72 -17.90 -2.87
CA MET A 25 10.41 -16.61 -2.20
C MET A 25 11.58 -16.10 -1.34
N GLU A 26 12.27 -16.98 -0.60
CA GLU A 26 13.47 -16.60 0.17
C GLU A 26 14.57 -16.11 -0.76
N ALA A 27 14.81 -16.81 -1.87
CA ALA A 27 15.80 -16.42 -2.86
C ALA A 27 15.47 -15.09 -3.56
N LEU A 28 14.19 -14.83 -3.86
CA LEU A 28 13.73 -13.55 -4.40
C LEU A 28 14.00 -12.41 -3.40
N LYS A 29 13.75 -12.64 -2.11
CA LYS A 29 14.06 -11.66 -1.05
C LYS A 29 15.56 -11.35 -0.98
N GLU A 30 16.43 -12.37 -1.02
CA GLU A 30 17.89 -12.20 -1.04
C GLU A 30 18.34 -11.38 -2.26
N ALA A 31 17.65 -11.54 -3.39
CA ALA A 31 17.89 -10.75 -4.60
C ALA A 31 17.30 -9.31 -4.53
N GLY A 32 16.61 -8.97 -3.45
CA GLY A 32 15.91 -7.68 -3.31
C GLY A 32 14.64 -7.56 -4.17
N ILE A 33 14.07 -8.70 -4.60
CA ILE A 33 12.86 -8.80 -5.40
C ILE A 33 11.70 -9.20 -4.49
N PHE A 34 10.70 -8.33 -4.36
CA PHE A 34 9.58 -8.55 -3.45
C PHE A 34 8.30 -8.81 -4.24
N LEU A 35 7.71 -9.98 -4.00
CA LEU A 35 6.42 -10.38 -4.59
C LEU A 35 5.25 -9.93 -3.70
N ASP A 36 4.09 -9.72 -4.32
CA ASP A 36 2.85 -9.56 -3.59
C ASP A 36 2.45 -10.89 -2.93
N ALA A 37 2.59 -10.96 -1.62
CA ALA A 37 2.30 -12.17 -0.85
C ALA A 37 1.55 -11.83 0.45
N PRO A 38 0.26 -11.42 0.37
CA PRO A 38 -0.51 -10.97 1.55
C PRO A 38 -0.60 -12.00 2.67
N CYS A 39 -0.39 -13.28 2.39
CA CYS A 39 -0.36 -14.31 3.42
C CYS A 39 1.01 -14.48 4.10
N GLY A 40 2.01 -13.63 3.81
CA GLY A 40 3.37 -13.74 4.36
C GLY A 40 4.08 -15.05 4.00
N GLY A 41 3.80 -15.62 2.83
CA GLY A 41 4.42 -16.86 2.38
C GLY A 41 3.76 -18.15 2.87
N ARG A 42 2.60 -18.09 3.54
CA ARG A 42 1.87 -19.27 4.06
C ARG A 42 1.17 -20.11 2.99
N GLY A 43 1.23 -19.73 1.72
CA GLY A 43 0.67 -20.49 0.59
C GLY A 43 -0.84 -20.34 0.39
N THR A 44 -1.54 -19.53 1.22
CA THR A 44 -3.01 -19.48 1.25
C THR A 44 -3.62 -18.45 0.29
N CYS A 45 -2.89 -17.37 -0.08
CA CYS A 45 -3.45 -16.29 -0.91
C CYS A 45 -3.31 -16.54 -2.42
N GLY A 46 -2.39 -17.40 -2.86
CA GLY A 46 -2.14 -17.66 -4.29
C GLY A 46 -1.51 -16.50 -5.07
N LYS A 47 -1.13 -15.38 -4.44
CA LYS A 47 -0.69 -14.15 -5.14
C LYS A 47 0.79 -14.13 -5.53
N CYS A 48 1.65 -14.95 -4.92
CA CYS A 48 3.10 -15.01 -5.21
C CYS A 48 3.43 -15.89 -6.43
N LEU A 49 2.67 -15.74 -7.51
CA LEU A 49 2.87 -16.50 -8.74
C LEU A 49 4.04 -15.93 -9.53
N VAL A 50 4.92 -16.82 -9.98
CA VAL A 50 6.02 -16.52 -10.90
C VAL A 50 6.14 -17.65 -11.92
N LYS A 51 6.70 -17.37 -13.08
CA LYS A 51 7.02 -18.41 -14.05
C LYS A 51 8.47 -18.86 -13.87
N ILE A 52 8.71 -20.14 -13.92
CA ILE A 52 10.05 -20.75 -13.84
C ILE A 52 10.32 -21.63 -15.04
N SER A 53 11.58 -21.68 -15.45
CA SER A 53 12.06 -22.58 -16.51
C SER A 53 13.49 -23.02 -16.24
N GLU A 54 13.88 -24.23 -16.70
CA GLU A 54 15.25 -24.72 -16.66
C GLU A 54 16.02 -24.38 -17.93
N ASN A 55 15.33 -24.32 -19.05
CA ASN A 55 15.90 -24.21 -20.40
C ASN A 55 15.49 -22.96 -21.17
N GLY A 56 14.63 -22.12 -20.61
CA GLY A 56 14.09 -20.93 -21.26
C GLY A 56 12.99 -21.17 -22.28
N SER A 57 12.60 -22.44 -22.51
CA SER A 57 11.56 -22.82 -23.47
C SER A 57 10.29 -23.30 -22.80
N ASP A 58 10.43 -24.12 -21.76
CA ASP A 58 9.31 -24.72 -21.02
C ASP A 58 9.08 -23.95 -19.73
N TRP A 59 8.02 -23.14 -19.69
CA TRP A 59 7.68 -22.30 -18.55
C TRP A 59 6.53 -22.90 -17.75
N ALA A 60 6.70 -22.95 -16.43
CA ALA A 60 5.67 -23.38 -15.48
C ALA A 60 5.37 -22.23 -14.50
N GLU A 61 4.08 -21.95 -14.29
CA GLU A 61 3.64 -21.02 -13.27
C GLU A 61 3.59 -21.70 -11.90
N VAL A 62 4.23 -21.09 -10.90
CA VAL A 62 4.36 -21.68 -9.57
C VAL A 62 4.20 -20.62 -8.47
N LYS A 63 3.78 -21.06 -7.27
CA LYS A 63 3.76 -20.24 -6.06
C LYS A 63 5.16 -20.17 -5.47
N ALA A 64 5.81 -19.03 -5.52
CA ALA A 64 7.19 -18.84 -5.05
C ALA A 64 7.38 -19.27 -3.59
N CYS A 65 6.41 -19.03 -2.72
CA CYS A 65 6.49 -19.41 -1.30
C CYS A 65 6.43 -20.93 -1.04
N GLN A 66 5.96 -21.72 -1.99
CA GLN A 66 5.86 -23.20 -1.86
C GLN A 66 6.87 -23.95 -2.73
N THR A 67 7.53 -23.25 -3.66
CA THR A 67 8.49 -23.85 -4.58
C THR A 67 9.86 -23.95 -3.94
N LYS A 68 10.35 -25.18 -3.75
CA LYS A 68 11.70 -25.45 -3.22
C LYS A 68 12.74 -25.47 -4.34
N ILE A 69 13.88 -24.85 -4.09
CA ILE A 69 15.02 -24.79 -5.02
C ILE A 69 15.79 -26.11 -4.95
N ASN A 70 15.78 -26.85 -6.04
CA ASN A 70 16.47 -28.13 -6.16
C ASN A 70 17.36 -28.22 -7.42
N LYS A 71 17.36 -27.20 -8.25
CA LYS A 71 18.05 -27.09 -9.53
C LYS A 71 18.25 -25.62 -9.92
N GLU A 72 19.03 -25.36 -10.94
CA GLU A 72 19.17 -24.03 -11.54
C GLU A 72 17.86 -23.65 -12.25
N LEU A 73 17.44 -22.39 -12.12
CA LEU A 73 16.18 -21.88 -12.67
C LEU A 73 16.35 -20.49 -13.28
N LEU A 74 15.70 -20.31 -14.40
CA LEU A 74 15.32 -19.00 -14.91
C LEU A 74 13.96 -18.65 -14.27
N VAL A 75 13.84 -17.45 -13.76
CA VAL A 75 12.65 -16.97 -13.07
C VAL A 75 12.15 -15.70 -13.77
N ASP A 76 10.92 -15.75 -14.23
CA ASP A 76 10.23 -14.61 -14.80
C ASP A 76 9.19 -14.09 -13.78
N THR A 77 9.36 -12.85 -13.37
CA THR A 77 8.54 -12.13 -12.39
C THR A 77 7.52 -11.20 -13.06
N GLU A 78 7.28 -11.34 -14.38
CA GLU A 78 6.44 -10.42 -15.17
C GLU A 78 5.01 -10.29 -14.62
N ASN A 79 4.46 -11.36 -14.07
CA ASN A 79 3.13 -11.35 -13.44
C ASN A 79 3.12 -10.68 -12.04
N SER A 80 4.27 -10.28 -11.50
CA SER A 80 4.31 -9.47 -10.30
C SER A 80 3.96 -8.03 -10.66
N PRO A 81 2.95 -7.41 -10.06
CA PRO A 81 2.52 -6.05 -10.44
C PRO A 81 3.63 -5.04 -10.14
N LYS A 82 4.41 -4.69 -11.18
CA LYS A 82 5.54 -3.74 -11.09
C LYS A 82 5.10 -2.27 -11.06
N ASN A 83 3.88 -1.98 -11.49
CA ASN A 83 3.36 -0.62 -11.61
C ASN A 83 2.15 -0.43 -10.71
N HIS A 84 2.39 -0.32 -9.40
CA HIS A 84 1.38 0.23 -8.49
C HIS A 84 1.27 1.73 -8.77
N ARG A 85 0.18 2.16 -9.38
CA ARG A 85 -0.15 3.57 -9.44
C ARG A 85 -0.85 3.94 -8.15
N ILE A 86 -0.09 4.41 -7.19
CA ILE A 86 -0.64 5.05 -6.00
C ILE A 86 -1.26 6.37 -6.48
N LEU A 87 -2.47 6.68 -6.01
CA LEU A 87 -3.06 8.01 -6.19
C LEU A 87 -2.13 9.03 -5.52
N THR A 88 -1.43 9.78 -6.34
CA THR A 88 -0.48 10.81 -5.90
C THR A 88 -1.03 12.22 -6.10
N SER A 89 -2.26 12.34 -6.62
CA SER A 89 -2.92 13.63 -6.76
C SER A 89 -3.83 13.87 -5.56
N SER A 90 -3.49 14.86 -4.76
CA SER A 90 -4.34 15.37 -3.69
C SER A 90 -4.71 16.82 -3.95
N SER A 91 -5.89 17.23 -3.49
CA SER A 91 -6.20 18.65 -3.34
C SER A 91 -5.38 19.21 -2.17
N ILE A 92 -4.26 19.84 -2.46
CA ILE A 92 -3.42 20.44 -1.44
C ILE A 92 -4.15 21.67 -0.89
N ARG A 93 -4.48 21.63 0.40
CA ARG A 93 -4.96 22.80 1.12
C ARG A 93 -3.82 23.84 1.18
N GLN A 94 -4.08 25.06 0.75
CA GLN A 94 -3.14 26.14 0.97
C GLN A 94 -3.04 26.44 2.48
N VAL A 95 -1.87 26.17 3.04
CA VAL A 95 -1.54 26.52 4.43
C VAL A 95 -0.38 27.52 4.42
N PRO A 96 -0.28 28.42 5.42
CA PRO A 96 0.91 29.24 5.58
C PRO A 96 2.14 28.32 5.68
N PHE A 97 3.09 28.51 4.75
CA PHE A 97 4.23 27.62 4.63
C PHE A 97 5.47 28.25 5.25
N HIS A 98 5.81 27.83 6.44
CA HIS A 98 6.96 28.31 7.21
C HIS A 98 7.73 27.11 7.78
N PRO A 99 8.56 26.41 6.96
CA PRO A 99 9.29 25.25 7.44
C PRO A 99 10.28 25.65 8.54
N SER A 100 10.34 24.83 9.59
CA SER A 100 11.25 24.99 10.71
C SER A 100 12.40 24.02 10.58
N PHE A 101 13.61 24.54 10.44
CA PHE A 101 14.85 23.76 10.38
C PHE A 101 15.67 24.00 11.64
N SER A 102 16.37 22.98 12.15
CA SER A 102 17.37 23.15 13.22
C SER A 102 18.58 23.96 12.71
N LYS A 103 18.90 23.77 11.44
CA LYS A 103 19.90 24.59 10.72
C LYS A 103 19.26 25.12 9.43
N VAL A 104 19.25 26.44 9.28
CA VAL A 104 18.68 27.10 8.09
C VAL A 104 19.44 26.63 6.84
N PRO A 105 18.75 26.22 5.75
CA PRO A 105 19.37 25.87 4.49
C PRO A 105 20.27 26.99 3.97
N ASP A 106 21.46 26.64 3.51
CA ASP A 106 22.47 27.55 2.98
C ASP A 106 22.33 27.80 1.47
N LYS A 107 21.36 27.11 0.83
CA LYS A 107 21.06 27.20 -0.60
C LYS A 107 19.80 28.03 -0.84
N ASP A 108 19.80 28.81 -1.91
CA ASP A 108 18.62 29.55 -2.38
C ASP A 108 17.47 28.64 -2.82
N HIS A 109 17.81 27.45 -3.37
CA HIS A 109 16.89 26.40 -3.74
C HIS A 109 17.16 25.17 -2.89
N TYR A 110 16.18 24.78 -2.11
CA TYR A 110 16.20 23.57 -1.28
C TYR A 110 14.84 22.87 -1.32
N TYR A 111 14.86 21.62 -0.99
CA TYR A 111 13.70 20.75 -1.10
C TYR A 111 13.41 20.02 0.21
N MET A 112 12.19 19.55 0.31
CA MET A 112 11.72 18.70 1.40
C MET A 112 11.01 17.50 0.80
N ALA A 113 10.95 16.39 1.54
CA ALA A 113 10.15 15.26 1.12
C ALA A 113 9.22 14.79 2.25
N ALA A 114 7.99 14.43 1.88
CA ALA A 114 7.02 13.83 2.78
C ALA A 114 6.84 12.35 2.43
N PHE A 115 6.77 11.49 3.45
CA PHE A 115 6.64 10.05 3.32
C PHE A 115 5.45 9.54 4.09
N ASP A 116 4.64 8.71 3.44
CA ASP A 116 3.64 7.88 4.09
C ASP A 116 4.11 6.42 4.07
N ILE A 117 4.42 5.88 5.25
CA ILE A 117 4.84 4.49 5.43
C ILE A 117 3.63 3.64 5.79
N GLY A 118 2.86 3.26 4.77
CA GLY A 118 1.76 2.33 4.93
C GLY A 118 2.24 0.89 5.16
N THR A 119 1.36 0.05 5.67
CA THR A 119 1.61 -1.39 5.84
C THR A 119 1.93 -2.06 4.51
N THR A 120 1.25 -1.64 3.45
CA THR A 120 1.32 -2.25 2.11
C THR A 120 2.21 -1.48 1.16
N THR A 121 2.16 -0.15 1.20
CA THR A 121 2.82 0.75 0.25
C THR A 121 3.54 1.86 0.98
N ILE A 122 4.57 2.41 0.33
CA ILE A 122 5.26 3.63 0.77
C ILE A 122 5.06 4.65 -0.34
N ALA A 123 4.52 5.81 0.01
CA ALA A 123 4.40 6.96 -0.88
C ALA A 123 5.36 8.06 -0.45
N ALA A 124 5.99 8.74 -1.41
CA ALA A 124 6.92 9.83 -1.18
C ALA A 124 6.63 10.99 -2.12
N TYR A 125 6.67 12.21 -1.59
CA TYR A 125 6.36 13.45 -2.29
C TYR A 125 7.52 14.40 -2.13
N LEU A 126 8.05 14.94 -3.24
CA LEU A 126 9.06 15.99 -3.21
C LEU A 126 8.38 17.36 -3.28
N LEU A 127 8.76 18.26 -2.40
CA LEU A 127 8.21 19.59 -2.24
C LEU A 127 9.32 20.65 -2.40
N ASP A 128 9.00 21.73 -3.09
CA ASP A 128 9.82 22.93 -3.05
C ASP A 128 9.87 23.50 -1.64
N GLY A 129 11.06 23.68 -1.08
CA GLY A 129 11.26 24.04 0.32
C GLY A 129 10.85 25.47 0.67
N ARG A 130 10.65 26.34 -0.32
CA ARG A 130 10.24 27.74 -0.13
C ARG A 130 8.74 27.94 -0.27
N THR A 131 8.11 27.18 -1.14
CA THR A 131 6.70 27.38 -1.50
C THR A 131 5.78 26.27 -1.00
N GLY A 132 6.34 25.12 -0.61
CA GLY A 132 5.57 23.92 -0.28
C GLY A 132 4.91 23.25 -1.49
N LYS A 133 5.20 23.72 -2.71
CA LYS A 133 4.60 23.15 -3.92
C LYS A 133 5.16 21.77 -4.19
N GLU A 134 4.28 20.82 -4.48
CA GLU A 134 4.65 19.48 -4.94
C GLU A 134 5.35 19.55 -6.30
N ILE A 135 6.48 18.88 -6.42
CA ILE A 135 7.32 18.78 -7.63
C ILE A 135 7.07 17.45 -8.34
N CYS A 136 7.25 16.37 -7.62
CA CYS A 136 7.06 15.01 -8.13
C CYS A 136 6.80 14.03 -6.99
N THR A 137 6.41 12.82 -7.34
CA THR A 137 6.09 11.75 -6.40
C THR A 137 6.81 10.46 -6.81
N ALA A 138 7.07 9.61 -5.83
CA ALA A 138 7.57 8.26 -6.02
C ALA A 138 6.87 7.32 -5.05
N SER A 139 6.79 6.05 -5.39
CA SER A 139 6.15 5.07 -4.52
C SER A 139 6.71 3.67 -4.73
N SER A 140 6.58 2.83 -3.71
CA SER A 140 6.94 1.42 -3.78
C SER A 140 6.02 0.58 -2.90
N LEU A 141 6.04 -0.74 -3.13
CA LEU A 141 5.53 -1.67 -2.12
C LEU A 141 6.40 -1.58 -0.87
N ASN A 142 5.78 -1.74 0.29
CA ASN A 142 6.52 -1.84 1.54
C ASN A 142 7.24 -3.21 1.60
N PRO A 143 8.58 -3.25 1.54
CA PRO A 143 9.33 -4.50 1.49
C PRO A 143 9.19 -5.34 2.77
N GLN A 144 8.74 -4.75 3.88
CA GLN A 144 8.43 -5.47 5.11
C GLN A 144 7.29 -6.48 4.95
N ALA A 145 6.50 -6.43 3.87
CA ALA A 145 5.51 -7.45 3.52
C ALA A 145 6.10 -8.86 3.42
N ALA A 146 7.41 -8.97 3.17
CA ALA A 146 8.17 -10.21 3.17
C ALA A 146 8.29 -10.87 4.55
N TYR A 147 8.15 -10.10 5.63
CA TYR A 147 8.27 -10.53 7.03
C TYR A 147 6.92 -10.64 7.74
N GLY A 148 5.88 -10.05 7.16
CA GLY A 148 4.52 -10.12 7.68
C GLY A 148 3.56 -9.30 6.82
N ALA A 149 2.37 -9.85 6.56
CA ALA A 149 1.36 -9.23 5.71
C ALA A 149 0.69 -8.01 6.37
N ASP A 150 0.61 -8.01 7.69
CA ASP A 150 -0.08 -7.03 8.52
C ASP A 150 0.79 -6.56 9.70
N VAL A 151 0.32 -5.56 10.42
CA VAL A 151 1.03 -4.95 11.54
C VAL A 151 1.31 -5.94 12.67
N ILE A 152 0.38 -6.86 12.95
CA ILE A 152 0.53 -7.82 14.05
C ILE A 152 1.58 -8.89 13.70
N SER A 153 1.56 -9.39 12.47
CA SER A 153 2.56 -10.37 12.02
C SER A 153 3.96 -9.78 12.01
N ARG A 154 4.14 -8.49 11.65
CA ARG A 154 5.44 -7.80 11.72
C ARG A 154 5.89 -7.55 13.15
N ALA A 155 4.97 -7.15 14.02
CA ALA A 155 5.26 -6.98 15.43
C ALA A 155 5.72 -8.30 16.08
N ASN A 156 5.05 -9.41 15.79
CA ASN A 156 5.45 -10.75 16.26
C ASN A 156 6.82 -11.15 15.68
N TYR A 157 7.09 -10.87 14.40
CA TYR A 157 8.40 -11.11 13.81
C TYR A 157 9.51 -10.37 14.58
N VAL A 158 9.28 -9.10 14.93
CA VAL A 158 10.23 -8.32 15.73
C VAL A 158 10.46 -8.93 17.11
N LEU A 159 9.41 -9.41 17.77
CA LEU A 159 9.53 -10.05 19.09
C LEU A 159 10.35 -11.35 19.06
N GLU A 160 10.31 -12.08 17.93
CA GLU A 160 11.03 -13.34 17.76
C GLU A 160 12.47 -13.14 17.23
N HIS A 161 12.71 -12.16 16.36
CA HIS A 161 13.94 -12.02 15.59
C HIS A 161 14.67 -10.67 15.80
N GLY A 162 14.02 -9.71 16.48
CA GLY A 162 14.53 -8.34 16.64
C GLY A 162 14.11 -7.40 15.51
N HIS A 163 14.46 -6.13 15.65
CA HIS A 163 14.01 -5.04 14.76
C HIS A 163 14.82 -4.91 13.47
N LYS A 164 16.10 -5.31 13.51
CA LYS A 164 17.11 -4.89 12.54
C LYS A 164 16.68 -5.11 11.08
N GLU A 165 16.22 -6.29 10.73
CA GLU A 165 15.88 -6.62 9.34
C GLU A 165 14.72 -5.77 8.79
N LEU A 166 13.69 -5.54 9.62
CA LEU A 166 12.54 -4.73 9.21
C LEU A 166 12.90 -3.23 9.17
N SER A 167 13.73 -2.78 10.10
CA SER A 167 14.21 -1.40 10.16
C SER A 167 15.12 -1.09 8.97
N ASP A 168 16.14 -1.91 8.73
CA ASP A 168 17.06 -1.74 7.59
C ASP A 168 16.32 -1.73 6.25
N CYS A 169 15.33 -2.59 6.11
CA CYS A 169 14.55 -2.74 4.90
C CYS A 169 13.68 -1.49 4.62
N ILE A 170 13.07 -0.87 5.64
CA ILE A 170 12.29 0.36 5.48
C ILE A 170 13.18 1.59 5.24
N HIS A 171 14.32 1.69 5.92
CA HIS A 171 15.29 2.77 5.69
C HIS A 171 15.84 2.70 4.25
N SER A 172 16.23 1.50 3.79
CA SER A 172 16.68 1.30 2.41
C SER A 172 15.61 1.64 1.37
N ALA A 173 14.34 1.32 1.64
CA ALA A 173 13.25 1.68 0.76
C ALA A 173 13.03 3.20 0.69
N ALA A 174 13.07 3.89 1.83
CA ALA A 174 12.99 5.35 1.90
C ALA A 174 14.16 6.00 1.14
N ASP A 175 15.40 5.53 1.34
CA ASP A 175 16.58 6.03 0.64
C ASP A 175 16.50 5.85 -0.87
N LYS A 176 15.99 4.70 -1.35
CA LYS A 176 15.74 4.47 -2.78
C LYS A 176 14.71 5.45 -3.35
N LEU A 177 13.62 5.70 -2.64
CA LEU A 177 12.59 6.63 -3.08
C LEU A 177 13.12 8.07 -3.13
N ILE A 178 13.97 8.49 -2.19
CA ILE A 178 14.68 9.77 -2.24
C ILE A 178 15.51 9.89 -3.53
N GLY A 179 16.23 8.83 -3.90
CA GLY A 179 16.99 8.79 -5.15
C GLY A 179 16.11 8.93 -6.38
N GLN A 180 14.95 8.29 -6.40
CA GLN A 180 13.97 8.39 -7.50
C GLN A 180 13.37 9.80 -7.60
N LEU A 181 13.00 10.41 -6.46
CA LEU A 181 12.51 11.78 -6.40
C LEU A 181 13.56 12.78 -6.93
N ALA A 182 14.80 12.67 -6.46
CA ALA A 182 15.90 13.53 -6.90
C ALA A 182 16.15 13.39 -8.40
N GLN A 183 16.18 12.16 -8.91
CA GLN A 183 16.35 11.88 -10.35
C GLN A 183 15.19 12.46 -11.17
N SER A 184 13.95 12.26 -10.73
CA SER A 184 12.76 12.75 -11.44
C SER A 184 12.68 14.27 -11.48
N ALA A 185 13.15 14.94 -10.43
CA ALA A 185 13.19 16.40 -10.35
C ALA A 185 14.45 17.02 -10.97
N GLY A 186 15.45 16.22 -11.32
CA GLY A 186 16.73 16.72 -11.86
C GLY A 186 17.57 17.46 -10.83
N ILE A 187 17.49 17.09 -9.54
CA ILE A 187 18.22 17.67 -8.41
C ILE A 187 19.20 16.67 -7.80
N GLN A 188 20.08 17.15 -6.91
CA GLN A 188 20.91 16.28 -6.10
C GLN A 188 20.20 15.91 -4.78
N ARG A 189 20.55 14.78 -4.17
CA ARG A 189 20.02 14.39 -2.85
C ARG A 189 20.37 15.44 -1.78
N GLU A 190 21.54 16.05 -1.92
CA GLU A 190 22.06 17.10 -1.06
C GLU A 190 21.32 18.44 -1.20
N ASP A 191 20.32 18.53 -2.06
CA ASP A 191 19.40 19.66 -2.13
C ASP A 191 18.16 19.46 -1.24
N ILE A 192 18.00 18.26 -0.66
CA ILE A 192 16.88 17.90 0.25
C ILE A 192 17.37 18.09 1.70
N TYR A 193 16.67 18.94 2.47
CA TYR A 193 17.06 19.32 3.84
C TYR A 193 16.14 18.79 4.91
N LEU A 194 14.93 18.39 4.57
CA LEU A 194 13.96 17.93 5.55
C LEU A 194 13.15 16.77 4.99
N LEU A 195 13.05 15.71 5.79
CA LEU A 195 12.13 14.60 5.56
C LEU A 195 11.03 14.62 6.63
N CYS A 196 9.78 14.49 6.22
CA CYS A 196 8.64 14.35 7.13
C CYS A 196 7.99 12.99 6.90
N PHE A 197 7.91 12.19 7.96
CA PHE A 197 7.36 10.84 7.90
C PHE A 197 6.05 10.75 8.68
N VAL A 198 5.11 10.00 8.10
CA VAL A 198 3.94 9.46 8.78
C VAL A 198 3.88 7.95 8.57
N GLY A 199 3.05 7.28 9.35
CA GLY A 199 2.77 5.86 9.26
C GLY A 199 2.07 5.38 10.52
N ASN A 200 1.54 4.16 10.48
CA ASN A 200 0.89 3.59 11.66
C ASN A 200 1.90 3.35 12.80
N THR A 201 1.39 3.15 14.00
CA THR A 201 2.24 3.03 15.21
C THR A 201 3.25 1.88 15.13
N CYS A 202 2.89 0.76 14.50
CA CYS A 202 3.82 -0.35 14.30
C CYS A 202 4.98 0.04 13.37
N MET A 203 4.70 0.73 12.26
CA MET A 203 5.73 1.22 11.33
C MET A 203 6.65 2.23 12.01
N HIS A 204 6.10 3.15 12.82
CA HIS A 204 6.87 4.09 13.63
C HIS A 204 7.85 3.37 14.58
N HIS A 205 7.37 2.35 15.30
CA HIS A 205 8.21 1.60 16.25
C HIS A 205 9.29 0.77 15.57
N ILE A 206 8.98 0.14 14.43
CA ILE A 206 9.97 -0.59 13.63
C ILE A 206 11.01 0.38 13.06
N PHE A 207 10.60 1.54 12.57
CA PHE A 207 11.49 2.54 11.99
C PHE A 207 12.59 2.99 12.96
N PHE A 208 12.22 3.24 14.24
CA PHE A 208 13.14 3.68 15.28
C PHE A 208 13.60 2.56 16.22
N GLN A 209 13.27 1.32 15.93
CA GLN A 209 13.63 0.15 16.74
C GLN A 209 13.14 0.25 18.22
N TYR A 210 11.94 0.85 18.42
CA TYR A 210 11.34 0.94 19.75
C TYR A 210 10.72 -0.39 20.20
N PRO A 211 10.65 -0.65 21.52
CA PRO A 211 10.06 -1.88 22.06
C PRO A 211 8.66 -2.14 21.53
N MET A 212 8.41 -3.38 21.09
CA MET A 212 7.12 -3.79 20.48
C MET A 212 6.18 -4.49 21.45
N GLU A 213 6.66 -4.92 22.61
CA GLU A 213 5.91 -5.74 23.56
C GLU A 213 4.60 -5.07 23.99
N SER A 214 4.65 -3.77 24.27
CA SER A 214 3.49 -2.99 24.70
C SER A 214 2.46 -2.75 23.59
N LEU A 215 2.83 -2.92 22.31
CA LEU A 215 1.91 -2.79 21.17
C LEU A 215 1.09 -4.06 20.92
N VAL A 216 1.63 -5.24 21.28
CA VAL A 216 0.97 -6.53 21.02
C VAL A 216 0.25 -7.09 22.26
N ARG A 217 0.34 -6.40 23.40
CA ARG A 217 -0.30 -6.77 24.65
C ARG A 217 -1.08 -5.61 25.24
N ALA A 218 -2.22 -5.90 25.85
CA ALA A 218 -2.99 -4.88 26.58
C ALA A 218 -2.11 -4.18 27.62
N PRO A 219 -2.19 -2.84 27.73
CA PRO A 219 -3.19 -1.91 27.17
C PRO A 219 -2.89 -1.39 25.75
N TYR A 220 -1.96 -1.99 24.99
CA TYR A 220 -1.59 -1.60 23.62
C TYR A 220 -1.03 -0.17 23.54
N GLU A 221 -0.18 0.19 24.49
CA GLU A 221 0.39 1.52 24.58
C GLU A 221 1.73 1.62 23.82
N PRO A 222 1.89 2.62 22.93
CA PRO A 222 3.18 2.87 22.30
C PRO A 222 4.22 3.35 23.32
N SER A 223 5.44 2.86 23.22
CA SER A 223 6.56 3.27 24.10
C SER A 223 7.02 4.71 23.85
N GLN A 224 6.76 5.24 22.66
CA GLN A 224 7.05 6.62 22.25
C GLN A 224 5.86 7.18 21.48
N LYS A 225 5.38 8.37 21.86
CA LYS A 225 4.24 9.04 21.23
C LYS A 225 4.57 10.39 20.62
N GLY A 226 5.57 11.09 21.14
CA GLY A 226 5.87 12.48 20.76
C GLY A 226 6.43 12.63 19.35
N LEU A 227 6.50 13.87 18.90
CA LEU A 227 7.24 14.24 17.70
C LEU A 227 8.69 13.80 17.83
N ILE A 228 9.20 13.10 16.82
CA ILE A 228 10.62 12.74 16.74
C ILE A 228 11.30 13.65 15.72
N ARG A 229 12.50 14.10 16.05
CA ARG A 229 13.40 14.82 15.16
C ARG A 229 14.78 14.24 15.29
N GLU A 230 15.30 13.68 14.21
CA GLU A 230 16.58 12.97 14.15
C GLU A 230 17.41 13.41 12.96
N LYS A 231 18.72 13.18 13.01
CA LYS A 231 19.57 13.32 11.82
C LYS A 231 19.43 12.10 10.93
N THR A 232 19.32 12.32 9.64
CA THR A 232 19.18 11.23 8.67
C THR A 232 20.40 10.36 8.55
N SER A 233 21.58 10.91 8.84
CA SER A 233 22.85 10.15 8.87
C SER A 233 22.85 8.97 9.84
N ASP A 234 22.11 9.09 10.93
CA ASP A 234 22.04 8.06 11.99
C ASP A 234 21.13 6.88 11.59
N LEU A 235 20.39 7.03 10.49
CA LEU A 235 19.42 6.08 9.96
C LEU A 235 19.81 5.53 8.57
N ASP A 236 21.04 5.79 8.13
CA ASP A 236 21.54 5.41 6.78
C ASP A 236 20.65 5.91 5.63
N ILE A 237 20.07 7.12 5.80
CA ILE A 237 19.26 7.83 4.82
C ILE A 237 20.02 9.04 4.30
N HIS A 238 20.27 9.10 3.00
CA HIS A 238 21.18 10.05 2.38
C HIS A 238 20.46 11.23 1.74
N ILE A 239 20.55 12.39 2.40
CA ILE A 239 20.14 13.73 1.92
C ILE A 239 21.26 14.71 2.24
N HIS A 240 20.96 16.01 2.34
CA HIS A 240 21.95 17.01 2.79
C HIS A 240 22.60 16.59 4.11
N PRO A 241 23.92 16.77 4.32
CA PRO A 241 24.61 16.37 5.56
C PRO A 241 24.03 17.00 6.84
N ASP A 242 23.50 18.21 6.75
CA ASP A 242 22.79 18.88 7.85
C ASP A 242 21.27 18.62 7.81
N GLY A 243 20.81 17.68 6.98
CA GLY A 243 19.41 17.36 6.82
C GLY A 243 18.84 16.60 8.00
N GLU A 244 17.55 16.79 8.23
CA GLU A 244 16.81 16.25 9.37
C GLU A 244 15.61 15.44 8.91
N LEU A 245 15.21 14.54 9.80
CA LEU A 245 13.99 13.78 9.69
C LEU A 245 13.04 14.19 10.82
N ILE A 246 11.78 14.39 10.48
CA ILE A 246 10.69 14.54 11.43
C ILE A 246 9.74 13.36 11.23
N PHE A 247 9.39 12.69 12.31
CA PHE A 247 8.29 11.73 12.32
C PHE A 247 7.17 12.29 13.19
N LEU A 248 5.95 12.37 12.63
CA LEU A 248 4.81 12.93 13.35
C LEU A 248 4.44 12.09 14.57
N PRO A 249 3.80 12.69 15.59
CA PRO A 249 3.35 11.98 16.79
C PRO A 249 2.39 10.84 16.45
N VAL A 250 2.48 9.74 17.18
CA VAL A 250 1.46 8.69 17.19
C VAL A 250 0.47 8.93 18.33
N ILE A 251 -0.78 8.55 18.12
CA ILE A 251 -1.86 8.84 19.10
C ILE A 251 -2.02 7.69 20.08
N ALA A 252 -2.11 6.45 19.56
CA ALA A 252 -2.33 5.25 20.34
C ALA A 252 -1.70 4.02 19.65
N GLY A 253 -1.78 2.85 20.25
CA GLY A 253 -1.19 1.61 19.71
C GLY A 253 -1.64 1.25 18.31
N PHE A 254 -2.88 1.59 17.94
CA PHE A 254 -3.46 1.34 16.62
C PHE A 254 -3.92 2.62 15.90
N VAL A 255 -3.56 3.79 16.40
CA VAL A 255 -3.84 5.10 15.77
C VAL A 255 -2.53 5.83 15.63
N GLY A 256 -1.98 5.83 14.45
CA GLY A 256 -0.61 6.24 14.18
C GLY A 256 -0.43 7.70 13.75
N ALA A 257 0.75 7.97 13.24
CA ALA A 257 1.12 9.27 12.69
C ALA A 257 0.48 9.55 11.33
N ASP A 258 0.05 8.52 10.59
CA ASP A 258 -0.81 8.61 9.41
C ASP A 258 -2.13 9.31 9.74
N THR A 259 -2.84 8.84 10.78
CA THR A 259 -4.04 9.51 11.29
C THR A 259 -3.76 10.94 11.75
N MET A 260 -2.60 11.20 12.38
CA MET A 260 -2.18 12.56 12.72
C MET A 260 -1.99 13.43 11.47
N GLY A 261 -1.40 12.87 10.41
CA GLY A 261 -1.27 13.54 9.11
C GLY A 261 -2.63 13.90 8.53
N CYS A 262 -3.62 13.01 8.59
CA CYS A 262 -4.98 13.26 8.15
C CYS A 262 -5.65 14.38 9.00
N ILE A 263 -5.48 14.36 10.32
CA ILE A 263 -5.98 15.45 11.20
C ILE A 263 -5.37 16.79 10.81
N LEU A 264 -4.05 16.85 10.56
CA LEU A 264 -3.38 18.06 10.14
C LEU A 264 -3.83 18.55 8.76
N SER A 265 -4.18 17.64 7.86
CA SER A 265 -4.68 17.99 6.53
C SER A 265 -6.10 18.53 6.56
N LEU A 266 -7.01 17.85 7.27
CA LEU A 266 -8.44 18.16 7.31
C LEU A 266 -8.81 19.23 8.34
N ARG A 267 -8.00 19.37 9.40
CA ARG A 267 -8.15 20.33 10.49
C ARG A 267 -9.54 20.30 11.16
N PRO A 268 -10.03 19.12 11.58
CA PRO A 268 -11.25 19.06 12.39
C PRO A 268 -11.12 19.82 13.72
N ASP A 269 -9.90 19.96 14.23
CA ASP A 269 -9.53 20.74 15.42
C ASP A 269 -9.76 22.26 15.29
N LEU A 270 -10.09 22.76 14.12
CA LEU A 270 -10.45 24.17 13.88
C LEU A 270 -11.92 24.36 13.47
N GLN A 271 -12.69 23.30 13.34
CA GLN A 271 -14.09 23.36 12.88
C GLN A 271 -15.04 23.53 14.07
N GLU A 272 -16.09 24.34 13.89
CA GLU A 272 -17.17 24.49 14.87
C GLU A 272 -18.08 23.25 14.87
N GLU A 273 -18.40 22.75 13.68
CA GLU A 273 -19.27 21.59 13.50
C GLU A 273 -18.52 20.28 13.79
N ILE A 274 -19.27 19.31 14.35
CA ILE A 274 -18.75 17.97 14.55
C ILE A 274 -18.58 17.31 13.17
N SER A 275 -17.37 16.84 12.90
CA SER A 275 -17.01 16.12 11.70
C SER A 275 -16.55 14.70 12.03
N LEU A 276 -16.79 13.76 11.11
CA LEU A 276 -16.28 12.39 11.15
C LEU A 276 -15.28 12.22 10.00
N MET A 277 -14.04 11.91 10.36
CA MET A 277 -13.01 11.49 9.42
C MET A 277 -12.92 9.97 9.44
N LEU A 278 -12.86 9.37 8.26
CA LEU A 278 -12.68 7.94 8.06
C LEU A 278 -11.43 7.74 7.19
N ASP A 279 -10.46 7.00 7.70
CA ASP A 279 -9.35 6.47 6.93
C ASP A 279 -9.59 4.98 6.67
N ILE A 280 -9.83 4.63 5.41
CA ILE A 280 -10.26 3.29 5.03
C ILE A 280 -9.10 2.54 4.41
N GLY A 281 -8.42 1.72 5.21
CA GLY A 281 -7.32 0.84 4.80
C GLY A 281 -7.53 -0.60 5.27
N THR A 282 -6.45 -1.31 5.53
CA THR A 282 -6.45 -2.65 6.15
C THR A 282 -7.12 -2.63 7.52
N ASN A 283 -6.90 -1.56 8.27
CA ASN A 283 -7.73 -1.15 9.41
C ASN A 283 -8.54 0.08 9.02
N GLY A 284 -9.56 0.40 9.78
CA GLY A 284 -10.31 1.63 9.65
C GLY A 284 -10.04 2.55 10.82
N GLU A 285 -9.39 3.68 10.60
CA GLU A 285 -9.19 4.70 11.61
C GLU A 285 -10.31 5.74 11.51
N LEU A 286 -10.93 6.03 12.65
CA LEU A 286 -12.01 6.99 12.78
C LEU A 286 -11.59 8.12 13.70
N VAL A 287 -11.85 9.37 13.29
CA VAL A 287 -11.70 10.55 14.15
C VAL A 287 -13.01 11.33 14.12
N LEU A 288 -13.61 11.51 15.28
CA LEU A 288 -14.88 12.23 15.45
C LEU A 288 -14.69 13.42 16.39
N GLY A 289 -15.19 14.57 16.01
CA GLY A 289 -15.22 15.74 16.87
C GLY A 289 -15.08 17.06 16.14
N ASN A 290 -14.70 18.07 16.89
CA ASN A 290 -14.54 19.46 16.44
C ASN A 290 -13.41 20.15 17.23
N LYS A 291 -13.35 21.50 17.19
CA LYS A 291 -12.35 22.29 17.91
C LYS A 291 -12.31 22.05 19.43
N ASP A 292 -13.41 21.65 20.05
CA ASP A 292 -13.51 21.49 21.49
C ASP A 292 -12.96 20.13 21.95
N ARG A 293 -13.17 19.10 21.14
CA ARG A 293 -12.73 17.72 21.45
C ARG A 293 -12.66 16.87 20.19
N LEU A 294 -11.59 16.09 20.08
CA LEU A 294 -11.45 14.97 19.13
C LEU A 294 -11.37 13.65 19.91
N VAL A 295 -12.04 12.63 19.38
CA VAL A 295 -11.90 11.25 19.82
C VAL A 295 -11.57 10.38 18.62
N CYS A 296 -10.75 9.35 18.80
CA CYS A 296 -10.38 8.45 17.73
C CYS A 296 -10.41 6.99 18.18
N CYS A 297 -10.61 6.13 17.21
CA CYS A 297 -10.46 4.68 17.40
C CYS A 297 -9.96 4.06 16.09
N SER A 298 -9.44 2.83 16.20
CA SER A 298 -9.14 1.97 15.06
C SER A 298 -10.00 0.73 15.15
N THR A 299 -10.48 0.25 14.00
CA THR A 299 -11.24 -0.99 13.88
C THR A 299 -10.61 -1.89 12.82
N ALA A 300 -10.65 -3.20 13.04
CA ALA A 300 -10.22 -4.17 12.05
C ALA A 300 -11.26 -4.21 10.91
N ALA A 301 -10.91 -3.66 9.75
CA ALA A 301 -11.76 -3.69 8.56
C ALA A 301 -11.49 -4.93 7.68
N GLY A 302 -10.25 -5.41 7.68
CA GLY A 302 -9.77 -6.47 6.80
C GLY A 302 -9.37 -5.93 5.41
N PRO A 303 -8.62 -6.72 4.64
CA PRO A 303 -7.97 -6.25 3.42
C PRO A 303 -8.88 -6.28 2.18
N ALA A 304 -10.20 -6.13 2.31
CA ALA A 304 -11.13 -6.16 1.19
C ALA A 304 -10.83 -5.04 0.17
N PHE A 305 -10.58 -3.82 0.67
CA PHE A 305 -10.26 -2.68 -0.20
C PHE A 305 -8.88 -2.73 -0.82
N GLU A 306 -8.02 -3.64 -0.38
CA GLU A 306 -6.73 -3.95 -1.01
C GLU A 306 -6.83 -5.10 -2.01
N GLY A 307 -8.04 -5.53 -2.33
CA GLY A 307 -8.35 -6.61 -3.27
C GLY A 307 -8.06 -8.02 -2.74
N ALA A 308 -7.72 -8.17 -1.45
CA ALA A 308 -7.59 -9.48 -0.84
C ALA A 308 -8.97 -10.03 -0.43
N LYS A 309 -9.18 -11.34 -0.61
CA LYS A 309 -10.45 -12.06 -0.32
C LYS A 309 -11.65 -11.67 -1.22
N ILE A 310 -11.46 -10.87 -2.24
CA ILE A 310 -12.43 -10.62 -3.30
C ILE A 310 -11.99 -11.45 -4.50
N HIS A 311 -12.90 -12.14 -5.18
CA HIS A 311 -12.56 -13.07 -6.28
C HIS A 311 -11.75 -12.37 -7.37
N CYS A 312 -12.26 -11.29 -7.93
CA CYS A 312 -11.57 -10.46 -8.92
C CYS A 312 -10.84 -9.27 -8.29
N GLY A 313 -10.57 -9.32 -6.97
CA GLY A 313 -9.91 -8.23 -6.26
C GLY A 313 -8.45 -8.10 -6.63
N MET A 314 -8.02 -6.86 -6.88
CA MET A 314 -6.62 -6.51 -7.09
C MET A 314 -6.30 -5.14 -6.47
N ARG A 315 -5.01 -4.86 -6.33
CA ARG A 315 -4.56 -3.51 -5.93
C ARG A 315 -4.75 -2.52 -7.07
N GLY A 316 -4.68 -1.22 -6.77
CA GLY A 316 -4.69 -0.15 -7.77
C GLY A 316 -3.47 -0.23 -8.70
N ALA A 317 -3.57 -1.05 -9.74
CA ALA A 317 -2.54 -1.30 -10.74
C ALA A 317 -3.16 -1.30 -12.15
N GLN A 318 -2.34 -1.37 -13.19
CA GLN A 318 -2.82 -1.46 -14.57
C GLN A 318 -3.80 -2.63 -14.74
N GLY A 319 -4.95 -2.35 -15.35
CA GLY A 319 -6.04 -3.30 -15.52
C GLY A 319 -7.05 -3.33 -14.36
N ALA A 320 -6.84 -2.58 -13.28
CA ALA A 320 -7.84 -2.47 -12.21
C ALA A 320 -8.98 -1.53 -12.58
N VAL A 321 -10.21 -1.99 -12.40
CA VAL A 321 -11.37 -1.09 -12.36
C VAL A 321 -11.24 -0.21 -11.12
N ASP A 322 -11.14 1.10 -11.29
CA ASP A 322 -10.82 2.07 -10.23
C ASP A 322 -11.98 3.03 -9.91
N HIS A 323 -12.88 3.27 -10.87
CA HIS A 323 -14.08 4.06 -10.65
C HIS A 323 -15.27 3.45 -11.38
N MET A 324 -16.48 3.68 -10.81
CA MET A 324 -17.75 3.34 -11.44
C MET A 324 -18.76 4.44 -11.24
N THR A 325 -19.54 4.73 -12.27
CA THR A 325 -20.67 5.66 -12.23
C THR A 325 -21.92 5.00 -12.81
N TYR A 326 -23.08 5.45 -12.37
CA TYR A 326 -24.38 5.04 -12.87
C TYR A 326 -25.22 6.26 -13.18
N ASP A 327 -25.73 6.33 -14.41
CA ASP A 327 -26.64 7.37 -14.89
C ASP A 327 -27.73 6.77 -15.82
N PRO A 328 -28.66 7.57 -16.37
CA PRO A 328 -29.70 7.05 -17.25
C PRO A 328 -29.23 6.33 -18.52
N SER A 329 -27.95 6.46 -18.90
CA SER A 329 -27.36 5.72 -20.02
C SER A 329 -26.81 4.36 -19.63
N GLY A 330 -26.71 4.07 -18.31
CA GLY A 330 -26.24 2.80 -17.77
C GLY A 330 -25.04 2.90 -16.83
N PHE A 331 -24.32 1.80 -16.72
CA PHE A 331 -23.09 1.69 -15.92
C PHE A 331 -21.87 2.05 -16.75
N HIS A 332 -21.02 2.90 -16.20
CA HIS A 332 -19.76 3.32 -16.80
C HIS A 332 -18.62 3.10 -15.79
N PHE A 333 -17.51 2.53 -16.24
CA PHE A 333 -16.35 2.32 -15.38
C PHE A 333 -15.07 2.77 -16.08
N THR A 334 -14.06 3.07 -15.29
CA THR A 334 -12.69 3.34 -15.75
C THR A 334 -11.75 2.26 -15.30
N VAL A 335 -10.68 2.07 -16.07
CA VAL A 335 -9.63 1.09 -15.80
C VAL A 335 -8.30 1.80 -15.77
N ILE A 336 -7.50 1.57 -14.72
CA ILE A 336 -6.15 2.12 -14.62
C ILE A 336 -5.32 1.64 -15.82
N GLY A 337 -4.69 2.59 -16.53
CA GLY A 337 -3.87 2.30 -17.71
C GLY A 337 -4.67 2.27 -19.02
N GLN A 338 -5.99 2.41 -19.00
CA GLN A 338 -6.87 2.38 -20.21
C GLN A 338 -6.75 1.09 -21.01
N GLU A 339 -6.54 -0.02 -20.34
CA GLU A 339 -6.50 -1.37 -20.93
C GLU A 339 -7.75 -2.19 -20.55
N ALA A 340 -7.82 -3.44 -21.01
CA ALA A 340 -8.86 -4.38 -20.61
C ALA A 340 -8.89 -4.58 -19.11
N PRO A 341 -10.09 -4.67 -18.47
CA PRO A 341 -10.19 -4.92 -17.04
C PRO A 341 -9.65 -6.30 -16.69
N LYS A 342 -8.88 -6.39 -15.59
CA LYS A 342 -8.30 -7.62 -15.06
C LYS A 342 -8.80 -7.93 -13.65
N GLY A 343 -9.38 -6.92 -12.99
CA GLY A 343 -9.89 -7.04 -11.63
C GLY A 343 -10.38 -5.70 -11.09
N ILE A 344 -10.67 -5.64 -9.80
CA ILE A 344 -11.33 -4.51 -9.14
C ILE A 344 -10.44 -4.04 -7.99
N CYS A 345 -10.09 -2.77 -7.93
CA CYS A 345 -9.39 -2.20 -6.77
C CYS A 345 -10.40 -1.63 -5.74
N GLY A 346 -9.88 -1.19 -4.58
CA GLY A 346 -10.71 -0.74 -3.47
C GLY A 346 -11.64 0.41 -3.81
N SER A 347 -11.18 1.44 -4.54
CA SER A 347 -12.02 2.55 -4.97
C SER A 347 -13.10 2.10 -5.94
N GLY A 348 -12.75 1.27 -6.92
CA GLY A 348 -13.71 0.66 -7.85
C GLY A 348 -14.76 -0.19 -7.15
N LEU A 349 -14.39 -0.93 -6.10
CA LEU A 349 -15.33 -1.71 -5.29
C LEU A 349 -16.34 -0.81 -4.58
N ILE A 350 -15.87 0.25 -3.91
CA ILE A 350 -16.76 1.20 -3.19
C ILE A 350 -17.74 1.85 -4.16
N ASP A 351 -17.25 2.37 -5.29
CA ASP A 351 -18.07 2.99 -6.31
C ASP A 351 -19.10 2.02 -6.89
N THR A 352 -18.68 0.77 -7.14
CA THR A 352 -19.58 -0.28 -7.65
C THR A 352 -20.71 -0.54 -6.69
N ILE A 353 -20.44 -0.80 -5.41
CA ILE A 353 -21.49 -1.00 -4.39
C ILE A 353 -22.44 0.19 -4.33
N ALA A 354 -21.88 1.42 -4.36
CA ALA A 354 -22.70 2.64 -4.34
C ALA A 354 -23.59 2.77 -5.59
N CYS A 355 -23.09 2.42 -6.78
CA CYS A 355 -23.86 2.44 -8.02
C CYS A 355 -24.93 1.37 -8.05
N LEU A 356 -24.62 0.13 -7.66
CA LEU A 356 -25.58 -0.96 -7.58
C LEU A 356 -26.70 -0.65 -6.58
N ARG A 357 -26.38 -0.03 -5.45
CA ARG A 357 -27.36 0.41 -4.45
C ARG A 357 -28.29 1.50 -5.01
N ARG A 358 -27.74 2.49 -5.74
CA ARG A 358 -28.54 3.54 -6.39
C ARG A 358 -29.42 3.01 -7.51
N ALA A 359 -28.94 2.03 -8.26
CA ALA A 359 -29.70 1.36 -9.32
C ALA A 359 -30.76 0.41 -8.77
N GLY A 360 -30.78 0.11 -7.46
CA GLY A 360 -31.70 -0.84 -6.84
C GLY A 360 -31.30 -2.30 -7.02
N LEU A 361 -30.14 -2.59 -7.58
CA LEU A 361 -29.61 -3.95 -7.74
C LEU A 361 -29.09 -4.55 -6.42
N ILE A 362 -28.76 -3.70 -5.45
CA ILE A 362 -28.53 -4.10 -4.06
C ILE A 362 -29.68 -3.54 -3.21
N ASP A 363 -30.40 -4.41 -2.54
CA ASP A 363 -31.51 -4.04 -1.69
C ASP A 363 -31.10 -3.45 -0.33
N GLU A 364 -32.06 -3.12 0.54
CA GLU A 364 -31.79 -2.51 1.85
C GLU A 364 -31.07 -3.44 2.84
N SER A 365 -31.18 -4.75 2.61
CA SER A 365 -30.46 -5.75 3.41
C SER A 365 -29.02 -5.95 2.98
N GLY A 366 -28.62 -5.36 1.84
CA GLY A 366 -27.31 -5.57 1.20
C GLY A 366 -27.27 -6.77 0.26
N ARG A 367 -28.42 -7.40 -0.05
CA ARG A 367 -28.50 -8.53 -0.96
C ARG A 367 -28.47 -8.04 -2.42
N LEU A 368 -27.60 -8.65 -3.23
CA LEU A 368 -27.58 -8.46 -4.68
C LEU A 368 -28.74 -9.23 -5.33
N LEU A 369 -29.49 -8.57 -6.22
CA LEU A 369 -30.55 -9.20 -6.97
C LEU A 369 -29.99 -10.25 -7.94
N ASN A 370 -30.79 -11.28 -8.22
CA ASN A 370 -30.49 -12.21 -9.31
C ASN A 370 -30.85 -11.63 -10.68
N GLN A 371 -30.54 -12.33 -11.76
CA GLN A 371 -30.77 -11.85 -13.12
C GLN A 371 -32.25 -11.62 -13.43
N GLU A 372 -33.15 -12.49 -12.94
CA GLU A 372 -34.61 -12.37 -13.18
C GLU A 372 -35.17 -11.15 -12.43
N GLU A 373 -34.80 -10.97 -11.17
CA GLU A 373 -35.19 -9.81 -10.36
C GLU A 373 -34.69 -8.49 -10.96
N ALA A 374 -33.43 -8.49 -11.41
CA ALA A 374 -32.79 -7.32 -12.06
C ALA A 374 -33.51 -6.98 -13.38
N ALA A 375 -33.85 -7.99 -14.20
CA ALA A 375 -34.59 -7.79 -15.45
C ALA A 375 -36.03 -7.26 -15.23
N GLN A 376 -36.65 -7.61 -14.10
CA GLN A 376 -37.97 -7.05 -13.71
C GLN A 376 -37.86 -5.59 -13.29
N LEU A 377 -36.75 -5.19 -12.68
CA LEU A 377 -36.49 -3.80 -12.30
C LEU A 377 -36.20 -2.95 -13.55
N ASP A 378 -35.26 -3.37 -14.38
CA ASP A 378 -34.97 -2.81 -15.69
C ASP A 378 -34.36 -3.90 -16.59
N PRO A 379 -34.95 -4.20 -17.77
CA PRO A 379 -34.39 -5.17 -18.71
C PRO A 379 -32.92 -4.88 -19.13
N ALA A 380 -32.48 -3.61 -19.06
CA ALA A 380 -31.12 -3.22 -19.36
C ALA A 380 -30.11 -3.77 -18.35
N PHE A 381 -30.52 -4.17 -17.15
CA PHE A 381 -29.64 -4.74 -16.13
C PHE A 381 -29.33 -6.23 -16.35
N ALA A 382 -30.20 -6.96 -17.06
CA ALA A 382 -30.05 -8.40 -17.25
C ALA A 382 -28.70 -8.82 -17.84
N PRO A 383 -28.09 -8.12 -18.83
CA PRO A 383 -26.77 -8.46 -19.35
C PRO A 383 -25.63 -8.31 -18.35
N HIS A 384 -25.82 -7.47 -17.31
CA HIS A 384 -24.83 -7.25 -16.26
C HIS A 384 -24.95 -8.23 -15.10
N MET A 385 -25.95 -9.12 -15.11
CA MET A 385 -26.16 -10.08 -14.03
C MET A 385 -25.82 -11.49 -14.47
N THR A 386 -25.09 -12.20 -13.60
CA THR A 386 -24.72 -13.60 -13.79
C THR A 386 -24.76 -14.34 -12.45
N GLU A 387 -24.33 -15.58 -12.44
CA GLU A 387 -24.24 -16.42 -11.24
C GLU A 387 -22.83 -16.99 -11.11
N TRP A 388 -22.28 -16.94 -9.91
CA TRP A 388 -21.02 -17.56 -9.54
C TRP A 388 -21.18 -18.41 -8.29
N GLU A 389 -20.87 -19.70 -8.37
CA GLU A 389 -21.02 -20.66 -7.25
C GLU A 389 -22.39 -20.56 -6.54
N HIS A 390 -23.46 -20.45 -7.32
CA HIS A 390 -24.85 -20.28 -6.86
C HIS A 390 -25.14 -18.93 -6.16
N MET A 391 -24.27 -17.94 -6.30
CA MET A 391 -24.49 -16.58 -5.80
C MET A 391 -24.69 -15.61 -6.97
N PRO A 392 -25.58 -14.62 -6.84
CA PRO A 392 -25.68 -13.55 -7.83
C PRO A 392 -24.36 -12.82 -7.97
N ALA A 393 -24.02 -12.45 -9.21
CA ALA A 393 -22.82 -11.70 -9.52
C ALA A 393 -23.13 -10.59 -10.54
N PHE A 394 -22.43 -9.46 -10.38
CA PHE A 394 -22.52 -8.33 -11.30
C PHE A 394 -21.31 -8.31 -12.22
N LEU A 395 -21.54 -8.30 -13.53
CA LEU A 395 -20.53 -8.14 -14.59
C LEU A 395 -20.32 -6.67 -14.91
N TYR A 396 -19.09 -6.21 -14.88
CA TYR A 396 -18.74 -4.84 -15.29
C TYR A 396 -19.01 -4.64 -16.77
N ASP A 397 -18.56 -5.59 -17.58
CA ASP A 397 -18.80 -5.63 -19.02
C ASP A 397 -18.97 -7.09 -19.44
N PRO A 398 -20.08 -7.43 -20.14
CA PRO A 398 -20.27 -8.77 -20.69
C PRO A 398 -19.17 -9.26 -21.63
N ALA A 399 -18.37 -8.35 -22.20
CA ALA A 399 -17.20 -8.70 -23.01
C ALA A 399 -16.01 -9.25 -22.18
N TYR A 400 -16.02 -9.02 -20.84
CA TYR A 400 -14.99 -9.47 -19.90
C TYR A 400 -15.64 -10.26 -18.75
N PRO A 401 -16.20 -11.45 -19.03
CA PRO A 401 -16.97 -12.21 -18.06
C PRO A 401 -16.15 -12.72 -16.85
N GLU A 402 -14.83 -12.64 -16.93
CA GLU A 402 -13.92 -12.98 -15.84
C GLU A 402 -13.80 -11.88 -14.76
N VAL A 403 -14.32 -10.67 -15.02
CA VAL A 403 -14.28 -9.55 -14.06
C VAL A 403 -15.68 -9.23 -13.55
N PHE A 404 -15.98 -9.70 -12.38
CA PHE A 404 -17.29 -9.59 -11.75
C PHE A 404 -17.21 -9.39 -10.23
N LEU A 405 -18.30 -8.91 -9.65
CA LEU A 405 -18.48 -8.79 -8.21
C LEU A 405 -19.60 -9.74 -7.75
N THR A 406 -19.33 -10.64 -6.81
CA THR A 406 -20.35 -11.52 -6.20
C THR A 406 -20.96 -10.90 -4.95
N GLN A 407 -22.12 -11.46 -4.57
CA GLN A 407 -22.69 -11.24 -3.25
C GLN A 407 -21.66 -11.43 -2.13
#